data_f5cc0a0d36539a010e7ead236057e695
#
_entry.id   f5cc0a0d36539a010e7ead236057e695
#
_cell.length_a   1.000
_cell.length_b   1.000
_cell.length_c   1.000
_cell.angle_alpha   90.00
_cell.angle_beta   90.00
_cell.angle_gamma   90.00
#
_symmetry.space_group_name_H-M   'P 1'
#
loop_
_entity.id
_entity.type
_entity.pdbx_description
1 polymer ?
#
loop_
_entity_poly.entity_id
_entity_poly.type
_entity_poly.pdbx_seq_one_letter_code
_entity_poly.pdbx_strand_id
1 'polypeptide(L)'
;MRMPRNFSLIDCIRRGEEIPLSAFAQGEDEITRQVIEYGGLFPFNLARMQGKVFFSPITTKPRPMTVSEKIFARHMVNADGGVGVEAVKPGDTGFTRVDLRFSHEYVTPMAAIFYEHFVGKGVPVNDRDTIKFFRDHLTFLDEVLSEEKRKMGLLDLATQLKFKQQDFAKDQGIQLHCELKDRKGSEGICHSVMLETYALPGQVDVGSDSHTPHVGAMGCIAFGIGTTDVFNSWITKDVRVKVPGSVRVVIRGKRKPNVTAKDFILALLAMDYVRSGKALAKVIEYAGEAVEELSVDERATLTNMAAEIGGFTGIVAPDEKVVAFLVERRGMDRAQAQMLIEGLNSEPDAQYSHVIKLNAEDIAPMVATPGDPGNGKFVRDLNTPVPIEIAYGGTCTAGKNEDMDMYARVLADALKQGKRVADSVKFYIQFGSQETRDYCVRQGYLEVFKQAGAIVIEPGCGACINAGPGVSTRPDQIVISAQNRNFPGRSGPGQMYLASPLTVAASAVAGYITEYEPAQEREAVTA
;
A
#
# COMPACT_ATOMS: atom_id res chain seq x y z
N MET A 1 15.00 -1.74 13.78
CA MET A 1 15.97 -2.85 13.76
C MET A 1 17.01 -2.60 14.87
N ARG A 2 16.94 -3.30 16.01
CA ARG A 2 18.03 -3.23 16.99
C ARG A 2 19.21 -3.97 16.40
N MET A 3 20.30 -3.28 16.11
CA MET A 3 21.57 -3.95 15.80
C MET A 3 21.91 -4.92 16.95
N PRO A 4 22.31 -6.15 16.64
CA PRO A 4 22.73 -7.09 17.67
C PRO A 4 23.86 -6.46 18.49
N ARG A 5 23.76 -6.55 19.82
CA ARG A 5 24.75 -5.98 20.77
C ARG A 5 26.12 -6.67 20.73
N ASN A 6 26.42 -7.46 19.73
CA ASN A 6 27.67 -8.20 19.65
C ASN A 6 28.55 -7.71 18.48
N PHE A 7 29.25 -6.61 18.70
CA PHE A 7 30.42 -6.24 17.89
C PHE A 7 31.41 -7.42 17.70
N SER A 8 31.44 -8.38 18.65
CA SER A 8 32.27 -9.58 18.58
C SER A 8 31.93 -10.50 17.40
N LEU A 9 30.64 -10.67 17.05
CA LEU A 9 30.23 -11.52 15.91
C LEU A 9 30.70 -10.96 14.57
N ILE A 10 30.61 -9.64 14.39
CA ILE A 10 31.10 -8.97 13.17
C ILE A 10 32.61 -9.14 13.05
N ASP A 11 33.33 -9.05 14.14
CA ASP A 11 34.79 -9.23 14.14
C ASP A 11 35.19 -10.69 13.87
N CYS A 12 34.45 -11.66 14.39
CA CYS A 12 34.62 -13.08 14.05
C CYS A 12 34.38 -13.33 12.55
N ILE A 13 33.30 -12.78 11.98
CA ILE A 13 33.00 -12.89 10.54
C ILE A 13 34.13 -12.27 9.71
N ARG A 14 34.64 -11.09 10.10
CA ARG A 14 35.76 -10.42 9.41
C ARG A 14 37.03 -11.21 9.46
N ARG A 15 37.27 -11.98 10.52
CA ARG A 15 38.42 -12.85 10.67
C ARG A 15 38.26 -14.23 10.01
N GLY A 16 37.07 -14.52 9.44
CA GLY A 16 36.76 -15.83 8.84
C GLY A 16 36.59 -16.94 9.87
N GLU A 17 36.28 -16.63 11.12
CA GLU A 17 36.07 -17.62 12.17
C GLU A 17 34.75 -18.34 12.01
N GLU A 18 34.70 -19.63 12.29
CA GLU A 18 33.46 -20.40 12.36
C GLU A 18 32.64 -19.96 13.59
N ILE A 19 31.42 -19.54 13.35
CA ILE A 19 30.51 -19.09 14.40
C ILE A 19 29.37 -20.10 14.52
N PRO A 20 29.14 -20.70 15.69
CA PRO A 20 28.05 -21.64 15.86
C PRO A 20 26.69 -20.95 15.68
N LEU A 21 25.72 -21.59 15.02
CA LEU A 21 24.37 -21.05 14.79
C LEU A 21 23.69 -20.57 16.08
N SER A 22 23.95 -21.23 17.20
CA SER A 22 23.43 -20.84 18.52
C SER A 22 23.81 -19.43 18.95
N ALA A 23 24.96 -18.88 18.46
CA ALA A 23 25.36 -17.51 18.74
C ALA A 23 24.42 -16.48 18.11
N PHE A 24 23.80 -16.81 16.97
CA PHE A 24 22.82 -15.96 16.30
C PHE A 24 21.40 -16.09 16.91
N ALA A 25 21.16 -17.17 17.66
CA ALA A 25 19.88 -17.44 18.29
C ALA A 25 19.73 -16.76 19.68
N GLN A 26 20.80 -16.19 20.22
CA GLN A 26 20.80 -15.60 21.56
C GLN A 26 19.90 -14.36 21.66
N GLY A 27 18.89 -14.42 22.53
CA GLY A 27 17.94 -13.32 22.75
C GLY A 27 16.75 -13.29 21.78
N GLU A 28 16.69 -14.25 20.86
CA GLU A 28 15.57 -14.42 19.95
C GLU A 28 14.41 -15.22 20.57
N ASP A 29 13.21 -15.06 20.04
CA ASP A 29 12.04 -15.87 20.43
C ASP A 29 12.20 -17.34 20.01
N GLU A 30 11.37 -18.21 20.58
CA GLU A 30 11.44 -19.67 20.38
C GLU A 30 11.42 -20.07 18.90
N ILE A 31 10.49 -19.47 18.11
CA ILE A 31 10.34 -19.81 16.70
C ILE A 31 11.57 -19.35 15.91
N THR A 32 12.07 -18.14 16.18
CA THR A 32 13.30 -17.63 15.52
C THR A 32 14.49 -18.53 15.81
N ARG A 33 14.66 -18.97 17.05
CA ARG A 33 15.73 -19.91 17.41
C ARG A 33 15.63 -21.19 16.61
N GLN A 34 14.45 -21.81 16.56
CA GLN A 34 14.24 -23.03 15.80
C GLN A 34 14.50 -22.82 14.30
N VAL A 35 14.03 -21.71 13.71
CA VAL A 35 14.33 -21.36 12.30
C VAL A 35 15.83 -21.28 12.05
N ILE A 36 16.61 -20.68 12.96
CA ILE A 36 18.08 -20.62 12.88
C ILE A 36 18.70 -22.02 12.99
N GLU A 37 18.25 -22.81 13.96
CA GLU A 37 18.75 -24.19 14.21
C GLU A 37 18.50 -25.13 13.02
N TYR A 38 17.36 -24.99 12.34
CA TYR A 38 17.06 -25.73 11.11
C TYR A 38 17.81 -25.18 9.86
N GLY A 39 18.56 -24.09 9.97
CA GLY A 39 19.31 -23.51 8.85
C GLY A 39 18.46 -22.62 7.93
N GLY A 40 17.30 -22.13 8.41
CA GLY A 40 16.45 -21.20 7.70
C GLY A 40 14.98 -21.58 7.70
N LEU A 41 14.15 -20.68 7.18
CA LEU A 41 12.68 -20.82 7.22
C LEU A 41 12.18 -22.02 6.41
N PHE A 42 12.83 -22.32 5.29
CA PHE A 42 12.38 -23.42 4.42
C PHE A 42 12.62 -24.80 5.06
N PRO A 43 13.83 -25.19 5.51
CA PRO A 43 14.03 -26.46 6.23
C PRO A 43 13.17 -26.56 7.49
N PHE A 44 12.97 -25.44 8.20
CA PHE A 44 12.09 -25.38 9.35
C PHE A 44 10.64 -25.70 8.98
N ASN A 45 10.08 -25.09 7.92
CA ASN A 45 8.71 -25.36 7.48
C ASN A 45 8.53 -26.80 6.98
N LEU A 46 9.54 -27.35 6.29
CA LEU A 46 9.53 -28.76 5.88
C LEU A 46 9.47 -29.69 7.10
N ALA A 47 10.27 -29.43 8.12
CA ALA A 47 10.26 -30.19 9.37
C ALA A 47 8.92 -30.02 10.13
N ARG A 48 8.33 -28.81 10.10
CA ARG A 48 7.03 -28.52 10.67
C ARG A 48 5.91 -29.32 9.98
N MET A 49 5.90 -29.37 8.66
CA MET A 49 4.95 -30.18 7.88
C MET A 49 5.10 -31.68 8.15
N GLN A 50 6.30 -32.14 8.51
CA GLN A 50 6.57 -33.51 8.92
C GLN A 50 6.23 -33.78 10.39
N GLY A 51 5.67 -32.81 11.13
CA GLY A 51 5.35 -32.96 12.54
C GLY A 51 6.57 -33.04 13.47
N LYS A 52 7.74 -32.58 13.02
CA LYS A 52 9.00 -32.64 13.78
C LYS A 52 9.27 -31.36 14.59
N VAL A 53 8.50 -30.30 14.33
CA VAL A 53 8.65 -29.00 14.99
C VAL A 53 7.46 -28.76 15.89
N PHE A 54 7.75 -28.37 17.11
CA PHE A 54 6.78 -27.95 18.12
C PHE A 54 7.15 -26.56 18.62
N PHE A 55 6.17 -25.70 18.78
CA PHE A 55 6.33 -24.38 19.38
C PHE A 55 5.27 -24.16 20.44
N SER A 56 5.61 -23.32 21.42
CA SER A 56 4.72 -23.06 22.54
C SER A 56 3.43 -22.37 22.06
N PRO A 57 2.26 -22.82 22.53
CA PRO A 57 0.99 -22.19 22.19
C PRO A 57 0.91 -20.77 22.76
N ILE A 58 0.15 -19.91 22.11
CA ILE A 58 -0.21 -18.63 22.69
C ILE A 58 -1.15 -18.87 23.88
N THR A 59 -0.76 -18.37 25.06
CA THR A 59 -1.50 -18.56 26.32
C THR A 59 -2.03 -17.24 26.90
N THR A 60 -2.12 -16.22 26.06
CA THR A 60 -2.68 -14.92 26.45
C THR A 60 -4.13 -15.09 26.85
N LYS A 61 -4.44 -14.69 28.09
CA LYS A 61 -5.80 -14.77 28.65
C LYS A 61 -6.72 -13.73 28.00
N PRO A 62 -8.04 -13.95 28.00
CA PRO A 62 -9.02 -12.97 27.53
C PRO A 62 -8.76 -11.59 28.10
N ARG A 63 -8.76 -10.60 27.22
CA ARG A 63 -8.54 -9.18 27.52
C ARG A 63 -9.21 -8.31 26.47
N PRO A 64 -9.46 -7.03 26.75
CA PRO A 64 -9.87 -6.10 25.72
C PRO A 64 -8.82 -6.01 24.60
N MET A 65 -9.27 -6.14 23.34
CA MET A 65 -8.42 -6.20 22.15
C MET A 65 -8.73 -5.07 21.17
N THR A 66 -7.70 -4.60 20.48
CA THR A 66 -7.85 -3.74 19.28
C THR A 66 -8.43 -4.56 18.13
N VAL A 67 -8.97 -3.90 17.10
CA VAL A 67 -9.46 -4.60 15.90
C VAL A 67 -8.39 -5.48 15.28
N SER A 68 -7.15 -5.02 15.23
CA SER A 68 -6.02 -5.81 14.70
C SER A 68 -5.70 -7.03 15.56
N GLU A 69 -5.71 -6.90 16.88
CA GLU A 69 -5.50 -8.04 17.80
C GLU A 69 -6.62 -9.08 17.66
N LYS A 70 -7.87 -8.65 17.49
CA LYS A 70 -9.01 -9.55 17.22
C LYS A 70 -8.83 -10.34 15.93
N ILE A 71 -8.39 -9.67 14.86
CA ILE A 71 -8.13 -10.33 13.57
C ILE A 71 -6.98 -11.32 13.72
N PHE A 72 -5.86 -10.94 14.35
CA PHE A 72 -4.77 -11.88 14.63
C PHE A 72 -5.24 -13.05 15.49
N ALA A 73 -5.99 -12.83 16.56
CA ALA A 73 -6.49 -13.90 17.42
C ALA A 73 -7.29 -14.95 16.62
N ARG A 74 -8.13 -14.50 15.67
CA ARG A 74 -8.91 -15.38 14.80
C ARG A 74 -8.05 -16.20 13.82
N HIS A 75 -6.83 -15.75 13.50
CA HIS A 75 -5.98 -16.32 12.46
C HIS A 75 -4.70 -17.01 12.98
N MET A 76 -4.39 -16.89 14.29
CA MET A 76 -3.21 -17.55 14.84
C MET A 76 -3.36 -19.07 14.73
N VAL A 77 -2.28 -19.73 14.27
CA VAL A 77 -2.21 -21.19 14.13
C VAL A 77 -1.84 -21.80 15.48
N ASN A 78 -2.65 -22.72 15.96
CA ASN A 78 -2.43 -23.47 17.19
C ASN A 78 -1.37 -24.58 17.03
N ALA A 79 -0.89 -25.10 18.14
CA ALA A 79 0.09 -26.19 18.16
C ALA A 79 -0.40 -27.47 17.49
N ASP A 80 -1.70 -27.72 17.46
CA ASP A 80 -2.36 -28.86 16.79
C ASP A 80 -2.67 -28.59 15.30
N GLY A 81 -2.31 -27.40 14.79
CA GLY A 81 -2.59 -26.97 13.42
C GLY A 81 -3.96 -26.34 13.20
N GLY A 82 -4.80 -26.27 14.21
CA GLY A 82 -6.05 -25.50 14.21
C GLY A 82 -5.79 -24.00 14.06
N VAL A 83 -6.85 -23.23 13.79
CA VAL A 83 -6.76 -21.78 13.62
C VAL A 83 -7.69 -21.08 14.62
N GLY A 84 -7.17 -20.03 15.23
CA GLY A 84 -7.86 -19.24 16.23
C GLY A 84 -7.35 -19.50 17.65
N VAL A 85 -7.15 -18.42 18.39
CA VAL A 85 -6.83 -18.41 19.82
C VAL A 85 -7.78 -17.46 20.54
N GLU A 86 -7.91 -17.62 21.85
CA GLU A 86 -8.86 -16.84 22.65
C GLU A 86 -8.52 -15.34 22.69
N ALA A 87 -7.23 -15.02 22.80
CA ALA A 87 -6.73 -13.65 22.78
C ALA A 87 -5.26 -13.61 22.37
N VAL A 88 -4.84 -12.44 21.89
CA VAL A 88 -3.42 -12.11 21.68
C VAL A 88 -3.08 -10.78 22.33
N LYS A 89 -1.78 -10.53 22.49
CA LYS A 89 -1.23 -9.25 22.93
C LYS A 89 0.02 -8.91 22.11
N PRO A 90 0.45 -7.65 22.08
CA PRO A 90 1.71 -7.27 21.47
C PRO A 90 2.89 -8.07 22.02
N GLY A 91 3.66 -8.67 21.09
CA GLY A 91 4.81 -9.49 21.43
C GLY A 91 4.56 -11.00 21.36
N ASP A 92 3.33 -11.47 21.36
CA ASP A 92 3.02 -12.88 21.08
C ASP A 92 3.57 -13.27 19.70
N THR A 93 4.21 -14.43 19.62
CA THR A 93 4.84 -14.92 18.39
C THR A 93 4.20 -16.23 17.94
N GLY A 94 4.04 -16.39 16.65
CA GLY A 94 3.41 -17.58 16.08
C GLY A 94 3.36 -17.53 14.57
N PHE A 95 2.53 -18.38 14.01
CA PHE A 95 2.13 -18.33 12.61
C PHE A 95 0.70 -17.83 12.53
N THR A 96 0.43 -16.93 11.58
CA THR A 96 -0.93 -16.48 11.27
C THR A 96 -1.36 -17.07 9.93
N ARG A 97 -2.54 -17.68 9.88
CA ARG A 97 -3.18 -18.11 8.64
C ARG A 97 -3.44 -16.88 7.78
N VAL A 98 -3.22 -17.00 6.47
CA VAL A 98 -3.47 -15.91 5.53
C VAL A 98 -4.61 -16.28 4.59
N ASP A 99 -5.49 -15.30 4.34
CA ASP A 99 -6.67 -15.49 3.49
C ASP A 99 -6.34 -15.23 2.03
N LEU A 100 -5.62 -14.14 1.75
CA LEU A 100 -5.19 -13.79 0.40
C LEU A 100 -3.68 -13.59 0.34
N ARG A 101 -3.10 -14.02 -0.77
CA ARG A 101 -1.67 -13.93 -1.06
C ARG A 101 -1.48 -13.40 -2.46
N PHE A 102 -0.78 -12.30 -2.62
CA PHE A 102 -0.56 -11.78 -3.95
C PHE A 102 0.89 -11.35 -4.20
N SER A 103 1.30 -11.42 -5.45
CA SER A 103 2.63 -11.01 -5.85
C SER A 103 2.66 -10.48 -7.28
N HIS A 104 3.67 -9.67 -7.57
CA HIS A 104 3.87 -9.05 -8.87
C HIS A 104 5.13 -9.60 -9.56
N GLU A 105 5.36 -9.19 -10.80
CA GLU A 105 6.38 -9.74 -11.70
C GLU A 105 7.83 -9.56 -11.25
N TYR A 106 8.12 -8.73 -10.23
CA TYR A 106 9.47 -8.66 -9.64
C TYR A 106 9.74 -9.82 -8.67
N VAL A 107 8.73 -10.30 -7.95
CA VAL A 107 8.89 -11.28 -6.87
C VAL A 107 8.44 -12.67 -7.28
N THR A 108 7.32 -12.79 -8.00
CA THR A 108 6.75 -14.07 -8.40
C THR A 108 7.76 -15.00 -9.10
N PRO A 109 8.58 -14.54 -10.08
CA PRO A 109 9.51 -15.42 -10.78
C PRO A 109 10.55 -16.04 -9.86
N MET A 110 11.09 -15.28 -8.92
CA MET A 110 12.08 -15.78 -7.96
C MET A 110 11.44 -16.76 -6.97
N ALA A 111 10.26 -16.41 -6.45
CA ALA A 111 9.50 -17.30 -5.58
C ALA A 111 9.13 -18.62 -6.28
N ALA A 112 8.77 -18.56 -7.57
CA ALA A 112 8.50 -19.75 -8.40
C ALA A 112 9.75 -20.64 -8.60
N ILE A 113 10.91 -20.02 -8.83
CA ILE A 113 12.18 -20.75 -8.94
C ILE A 113 12.48 -21.48 -7.62
N PHE A 114 12.32 -20.80 -6.48
CA PHE A 114 12.50 -21.43 -5.16
C PHE A 114 11.49 -22.58 -4.95
N TYR A 115 10.23 -22.34 -5.31
CA TYR A 115 9.20 -23.37 -5.19
C TYR A 115 9.54 -24.62 -6.01
N GLU A 116 9.86 -24.47 -7.28
CA GLU A 116 10.23 -25.58 -8.15
C GLU A 116 11.50 -26.31 -7.68
N HIS A 117 12.49 -25.57 -7.14
CA HIS A 117 13.74 -26.15 -6.65
C HIS A 117 13.57 -26.93 -5.35
N PHE A 118 12.83 -26.39 -4.38
CA PHE A 118 12.73 -26.95 -3.03
C PHE A 118 11.53 -27.88 -2.84
N VAL A 119 10.42 -27.61 -3.50
CA VAL A 119 9.19 -28.41 -3.38
C VAL A 119 9.06 -29.40 -4.52
N GLY A 120 9.38 -28.99 -5.72
CA GLY A 120 9.35 -29.81 -6.93
C GLY A 120 8.47 -29.19 -8.02
N LYS A 121 8.90 -29.39 -9.27
CA LYS A 121 8.13 -28.94 -10.43
C LYS A 121 6.81 -29.73 -10.53
N GLY A 122 5.71 -29.00 -10.74
CA GLY A 122 4.37 -29.58 -10.87
C GLY A 122 3.71 -29.97 -9.55
N VAL A 123 4.36 -29.80 -8.40
CA VAL A 123 3.70 -29.95 -7.10
C VAL A 123 2.72 -28.78 -6.93
N PRO A 124 1.44 -29.03 -6.58
CA PRO A 124 0.45 -27.96 -6.45
C PRO A 124 0.71 -27.08 -5.23
N VAL A 125 0.53 -25.77 -5.40
CA VAL A 125 0.53 -24.83 -4.27
C VAL A 125 -0.69 -25.07 -3.37
N ASN A 126 -0.56 -24.71 -2.10
CA ASN A 126 -1.67 -24.81 -1.14
C ASN A 126 -2.72 -23.73 -1.43
N ASP A 127 -3.97 -24.15 -1.66
CA ASP A 127 -5.13 -23.27 -1.85
C ASP A 127 -4.89 -22.16 -2.89
N ARG A 128 -4.69 -22.56 -4.13
CA ARG A 128 -4.35 -21.70 -5.27
C ARG A 128 -5.34 -20.55 -5.49
N ASP A 129 -6.62 -20.76 -5.14
CA ASP A 129 -7.68 -19.77 -5.38
C ASP A 129 -7.51 -18.52 -4.52
N THR A 130 -6.74 -18.61 -3.44
CA THR A 130 -6.37 -17.49 -2.58
C THR A 130 -5.08 -16.77 -3.02
N ILE A 131 -4.45 -17.23 -4.11
CA ILE A 131 -3.24 -16.62 -4.67
C ILE A 131 -3.61 -15.83 -5.92
N LYS A 132 -3.07 -14.60 -6.03
CA LYS A 132 -3.25 -13.72 -7.20
C LYS A 132 -1.91 -13.19 -7.66
N PHE A 133 -1.68 -13.21 -8.97
CA PHE A 133 -0.49 -12.63 -9.59
C PHE A 133 -0.84 -11.41 -10.41
N PHE A 134 0.10 -10.46 -10.47
CA PHE A 134 -0.11 -9.17 -11.15
C PHE A 134 1.07 -8.83 -12.05
N ARG A 135 0.76 -8.17 -13.18
CA ARG A 135 1.69 -7.52 -14.09
C ARG A 135 1.34 -6.05 -14.18
N ASP A 136 1.86 -5.27 -13.26
CA ASP A 136 1.57 -3.85 -13.13
C ASP A 136 2.83 -2.99 -12.99
N HIS A 137 3.97 -3.57 -12.62
CA HIS A 137 5.21 -2.86 -12.38
C HIS A 137 6.02 -2.60 -13.66
N LEU A 138 6.16 -3.58 -14.55
CA LEU A 138 6.98 -3.49 -15.77
C LEU A 138 6.18 -3.14 -17.03
N THR A 139 4.92 -2.74 -16.87
CA THR A 139 3.97 -2.52 -17.96
C THR A 139 4.44 -1.46 -18.97
N PHE A 140 5.05 -0.36 -18.49
CA PHE A 140 5.49 0.77 -19.32
C PHE A 140 7.01 0.84 -19.50
N LEU A 141 7.75 -0.18 -19.05
CA LEU A 141 9.21 -0.12 -19.02
C LEU A 141 9.83 0.12 -20.41
N ASP A 142 9.25 -0.46 -21.45
CA ASP A 142 9.69 -0.31 -22.82
C ASP A 142 9.54 1.13 -23.37
N GLU A 143 8.65 1.95 -22.80
CA GLU A 143 8.48 3.35 -23.20
C GLU A 143 9.56 4.28 -22.65
N VAL A 144 10.09 3.96 -21.45
CA VAL A 144 10.97 4.87 -20.71
C VAL A 144 12.41 4.38 -20.58
N LEU A 145 12.69 3.13 -20.98
CA LEU A 145 14.03 2.57 -20.89
C LEU A 145 14.98 3.21 -21.89
N SER A 146 16.09 3.76 -21.42
CA SER A 146 17.11 4.36 -22.28
C SER A 146 17.72 3.32 -23.26
N GLU A 147 18.23 3.78 -24.39
CA GLU A 147 18.91 2.91 -25.36
C GLU A 147 20.10 2.15 -24.75
N GLU A 148 20.84 2.79 -23.86
CA GLU A 148 21.95 2.17 -23.15
C GLU A 148 21.46 0.96 -22.34
N LYS A 149 20.41 1.12 -21.54
CA LYS A 149 19.82 0.06 -20.73
C LYS A 149 19.21 -1.05 -21.61
N ARG A 150 18.64 -0.70 -22.79
CA ARG A 150 18.17 -1.68 -23.77
C ARG A 150 19.33 -2.52 -24.32
N LYS A 151 20.47 -1.88 -24.67
CA LYS A 151 21.67 -2.56 -25.13
C LYS A 151 22.29 -3.47 -24.06
N MET A 152 22.07 -3.17 -22.78
CA MET A 152 22.46 -4.04 -21.65
C MET A 152 21.54 -5.26 -21.49
N GLY A 153 20.49 -5.42 -22.29
CA GLY A 153 19.55 -6.54 -22.22
C GLY A 153 18.53 -6.47 -21.10
N LEU A 154 18.36 -5.30 -20.44
CA LEU A 154 17.45 -5.20 -19.29
C LEU A 154 15.97 -5.37 -19.70
N LEU A 155 15.58 -4.99 -20.92
CA LEU A 155 14.22 -5.23 -21.42
C LEU A 155 13.96 -6.72 -21.65
N ASP A 156 14.96 -7.43 -22.20
CA ASP A 156 14.86 -8.88 -22.43
C ASP A 156 14.75 -9.63 -21.09
N LEU A 157 15.52 -9.22 -20.09
CA LEU A 157 15.45 -9.77 -18.74
C LEU A 157 14.06 -9.54 -18.12
N ALA A 158 13.51 -8.32 -18.22
CA ALA A 158 12.16 -8.01 -17.74
C ALA A 158 11.10 -8.88 -18.44
N THR A 159 11.27 -9.10 -19.75
CA THR A 159 10.39 -9.97 -20.52
C THR A 159 10.48 -11.43 -20.07
N GLN A 160 11.69 -11.93 -19.80
CA GLN A 160 11.88 -13.29 -19.24
C GLN A 160 11.20 -13.46 -17.87
N LEU A 161 11.28 -12.46 -17.01
CA LEU A 161 10.58 -12.48 -15.71
C LEU A 161 9.06 -12.59 -15.90
N LYS A 162 8.49 -11.84 -16.83
CA LYS A 162 7.06 -11.92 -17.16
C LYS A 162 6.65 -13.30 -17.66
N PHE A 163 7.45 -13.91 -18.52
CA PHE A 163 7.17 -15.28 -19.00
C PHE A 163 7.28 -16.31 -17.89
N LYS A 164 8.31 -16.25 -17.04
CA LYS A 164 8.45 -17.16 -15.91
C LYS A 164 7.25 -17.10 -14.95
N GLN A 165 6.76 -15.88 -14.68
CA GLN A 165 5.53 -15.70 -13.89
C GLN A 165 4.32 -16.35 -14.59
N GLN A 166 4.16 -16.11 -15.88
CA GLN A 166 3.04 -16.67 -16.68
C GLN A 166 3.05 -18.18 -16.70
N ASP A 167 4.22 -18.78 -16.93
CA ASP A 167 4.36 -20.23 -16.98
C ASP A 167 4.00 -20.84 -15.62
N PHE A 168 4.49 -20.27 -14.53
CA PHE A 168 4.15 -20.76 -13.20
C PHE A 168 2.66 -20.57 -12.88
N ALA A 169 2.08 -19.41 -13.23
CA ALA A 169 0.65 -19.16 -13.07
C ALA A 169 -0.19 -20.22 -13.80
N LYS A 170 0.18 -20.54 -15.05
CA LYS A 170 -0.49 -21.54 -15.87
C LYS A 170 -0.33 -22.95 -15.30
N ASP A 171 0.89 -23.33 -14.90
CA ASP A 171 1.18 -24.66 -14.35
C ASP A 171 0.43 -24.90 -13.04
N GLN A 172 0.26 -23.88 -12.23
CA GLN A 172 -0.44 -23.95 -10.95
C GLN A 172 -1.94 -23.65 -11.03
N GLY A 173 -2.43 -23.13 -12.17
CA GLY A 173 -3.82 -22.69 -12.32
C GLY A 173 -4.14 -21.44 -11.49
N ILE A 174 -3.17 -20.57 -11.27
CA ILE A 174 -3.33 -19.32 -10.51
C ILE A 174 -3.79 -18.19 -11.42
N GLN A 175 -4.70 -17.36 -10.93
CA GLN A 175 -5.17 -16.20 -11.65
C GLN A 175 -4.05 -15.15 -11.80
N LEU A 176 -3.79 -14.74 -13.04
CA LEU A 176 -2.82 -13.72 -13.40
C LEU A 176 -3.54 -12.52 -14.02
N HIS A 177 -3.48 -11.37 -13.35
CA HIS A 177 -3.90 -10.09 -13.89
C HIS A 177 -2.80 -9.53 -14.78
N CYS A 178 -3.10 -9.41 -16.08
CA CYS A 178 -2.11 -9.15 -17.14
C CYS A 178 -2.11 -7.72 -17.66
N GLU A 179 -1.16 -7.46 -18.56
CA GLU A 179 -1.23 -6.32 -19.46
C GLU A 179 -2.43 -6.48 -20.42
N LEU A 180 -2.99 -5.34 -20.84
CA LEU A 180 -4.07 -5.27 -21.81
C LEU A 180 -3.58 -5.75 -23.20
N LYS A 181 -4.47 -6.34 -23.97
CA LYS A 181 -4.13 -6.91 -25.28
C LYS A 181 -4.25 -5.89 -26.42
N ASP A 182 -5.12 -4.90 -26.26
CA ASP A 182 -5.52 -3.95 -27.30
C ASP A 182 -4.84 -2.57 -27.16
N ARG A 183 -4.27 -2.29 -26.01
CA ARG A 183 -3.58 -1.04 -25.73
C ARG A 183 -2.55 -1.19 -24.62
N LYS A 184 -1.69 -0.19 -24.44
CA LYS A 184 -0.69 -0.16 -23.38
C LYS A 184 -1.35 0.07 -22.04
N GLY A 185 -0.93 -0.71 -21.01
CA GLY A 185 -1.50 -0.68 -19.68
C GLY A 185 -1.75 -2.09 -19.15
N SER A 186 -2.24 -2.17 -17.92
CA SER A 186 -2.62 -3.43 -17.26
C SER A 186 -4.10 -3.43 -16.87
N GLU A 187 -4.61 -4.57 -16.42
CA GLU A 187 -5.95 -4.68 -15.84
C GLU A 187 -6.11 -3.80 -14.61
N GLY A 188 -5.03 -3.62 -13.85
CA GLY A 188 -5.00 -2.73 -12.70
C GLY A 188 -3.71 -2.84 -11.89
N ILE A 189 -3.45 -1.83 -11.09
CA ILE A 189 -2.42 -1.87 -10.06
C ILE A 189 -2.88 -2.86 -8.99
N CYS A 190 -2.00 -3.77 -8.56
CA CYS A 190 -2.35 -4.87 -7.66
C CYS A 190 -3.16 -4.43 -6.44
N HIS A 191 -2.79 -3.33 -5.80
CA HIS A 191 -3.49 -2.82 -4.61
C HIS A 191 -4.92 -2.36 -4.92
N SER A 192 -5.13 -1.69 -6.05
CA SER A 192 -6.46 -1.26 -6.50
C SER A 192 -7.36 -2.47 -6.79
N VAL A 193 -6.86 -3.43 -7.56
CA VAL A 193 -7.63 -4.66 -7.87
C VAL A 193 -7.90 -5.47 -6.61
N MET A 194 -6.94 -5.58 -5.69
CA MET A 194 -7.15 -6.27 -4.41
C MET A 194 -8.25 -5.60 -3.59
N LEU A 195 -8.27 -4.26 -3.50
CA LEU A 195 -9.31 -3.50 -2.81
C LEU A 195 -10.68 -3.63 -3.49
N GLU A 196 -10.70 -3.53 -4.81
CA GLU A 196 -11.95 -3.52 -5.59
C GLU A 196 -12.61 -4.89 -5.70
N THR A 197 -11.81 -5.98 -5.66
CA THR A 197 -12.30 -7.31 -6.04
C THR A 197 -12.20 -8.36 -4.94
N TYR A 198 -11.10 -8.38 -4.16
CA TYR A 198 -10.77 -9.56 -3.35
C TYR A 198 -10.85 -9.35 -1.84
N ALA A 199 -10.20 -8.32 -1.30
CA ALA A 199 -10.08 -8.14 0.15
C ALA A 199 -11.44 -7.98 0.84
N LEU A 200 -11.62 -8.64 1.98
CA LEU A 200 -12.84 -8.61 2.78
C LEU A 200 -12.52 -8.21 4.23
N PRO A 201 -13.50 -7.66 4.96
CA PRO A 201 -13.34 -7.36 6.38
C PRO A 201 -12.88 -8.57 7.18
N GLY A 202 -11.96 -8.34 8.12
CA GLY A 202 -11.50 -9.36 9.06
C GLY A 202 -10.48 -10.36 8.52
N GLN A 203 -10.06 -10.26 7.26
CA GLN A 203 -9.02 -11.10 6.65
C GLN A 203 -7.61 -10.72 7.09
N VAL A 204 -6.69 -11.66 6.89
CA VAL A 204 -5.24 -11.44 6.90
C VAL A 204 -4.71 -11.66 5.50
N ASP A 205 -4.25 -10.58 4.87
CA ASP A 205 -3.80 -10.56 3.48
C ASP A 205 -2.30 -10.23 3.41
N VAL A 206 -1.57 -10.94 2.56
CA VAL A 206 -0.14 -10.68 2.38
C VAL A 206 0.19 -10.45 0.91
N GLY A 207 1.08 -9.50 0.67
CA GLY A 207 1.54 -9.18 -0.68
C GLY A 207 3.05 -9.00 -0.74
N SER A 208 3.60 -9.05 -1.95
CA SER A 208 5.03 -8.85 -2.18
C SER A 208 5.46 -7.37 -2.26
N ASP A 209 4.55 -6.45 -1.98
CA ASP A 209 4.77 -5.01 -2.07
C ASP A 209 4.56 -4.30 -0.73
N SER A 210 5.30 -3.20 -0.51
CA SER A 210 5.23 -2.41 0.73
C SER A 210 3.89 -1.69 0.93
N HIS A 211 3.10 -1.48 -0.15
CA HIS A 211 1.78 -0.84 -0.07
C HIS A 211 0.62 -1.83 0.04
N THR A 212 0.90 -3.11 0.35
CA THR A 212 -0.12 -4.10 0.71
C THR A 212 -1.12 -3.59 1.77
N PRO A 213 -0.73 -2.74 2.74
CA PRO A 213 -1.66 -2.12 3.70
C PRO A 213 -2.82 -1.33 3.09
N HIS A 214 -2.78 -0.99 1.79
CA HIS A 214 -3.85 -0.31 1.07
C HIS A 214 -5.24 -0.92 1.34
N VAL A 215 -5.33 -2.24 1.34
CA VAL A 215 -6.61 -2.94 1.55
C VAL A 215 -7.09 -2.94 3.01
N GLY A 216 -6.28 -2.44 3.95
CA GLY A 216 -6.70 -2.21 5.34
C GLY A 216 -7.87 -1.23 5.50
N ALA A 217 -8.19 -0.48 4.44
CA ALA A 217 -9.42 0.32 4.33
C ALA A 217 -10.71 -0.51 4.41
N MET A 218 -10.63 -1.81 4.07
CA MET A 218 -11.73 -2.77 4.20
C MET A 218 -11.87 -3.33 5.62
N GLY A 219 -10.97 -3.00 6.55
CA GLY A 219 -10.95 -3.58 7.89
C GLY A 219 -10.31 -4.97 7.94
N CYS A 220 -9.31 -5.22 7.10
CA CYS A 220 -8.45 -6.40 7.14
C CYS A 220 -7.04 -6.04 7.63
N ILE A 221 -6.27 -7.03 8.08
CA ILE A 221 -4.84 -6.90 8.33
C ILE A 221 -4.11 -7.24 7.04
N ALA A 222 -3.40 -6.28 6.48
CA ALA A 222 -2.68 -6.50 5.24
C ALA A 222 -1.25 -5.96 5.33
N PHE A 223 -0.24 -6.76 4.96
CA PHE A 223 1.15 -6.36 5.07
C PHE A 223 2.05 -6.98 4.01
N GLY A 224 3.13 -6.25 3.69
CA GLY A 224 4.14 -6.70 2.74
C GLY A 224 5.07 -7.76 3.32
N ILE A 225 5.40 -8.78 2.53
CA ILE A 225 6.34 -9.86 2.86
C ILE A 225 7.39 -10.04 1.77
N GLY A 226 8.57 -10.53 2.17
CA GLY A 226 9.66 -10.79 1.24
C GLY A 226 9.46 -12.07 0.41
N THR A 227 10.29 -12.23 -0.63
CA THR A 227 10.21 -13.38 -1.57
C THR A 227 10.20 -14.74 -0.87
N THR A 228 11.01 -14.90 0.19
CA THR A 228 11.08 -16.15 0.95
C THR A 228 9.76 -16.46 1.65
N ASP A 229 9.13 -15.47 2.27
CA ASP A 229 7.83 -15.65 2.93
C ASP A 229 6.71 -15.84 1.90
N VAL A 230 6.78 -15.16 0.74
CA VAL A 230 5.83 -15.37 -0.36
C VAL A 230 5.81 -16.84 -0.76
N PHE A 231 6.97 -17.41 -1.11
CA PHE A 231 7.00 -18.82 -1.56
C PHE A 231 6.67 -19.79 -0.43
N ASN A 232 7.08 -19.53 0.82
CA ASN A 232 6.68 -20.36 1.96
C ASN A 232 5.16 -20.33 2.20
N SER A 233 4.53 -19.16 2.03
CA SER A 233 3.08 -19.03 2.14
C SER A 233 2.33 -19.87 1.10
N TRP A 234 2.92 -20.13 -0.08
CA TRP A 234 2.34 -21.02 -1.08
C TRP A 234 2.35 -22.49 -0.64
N ILE A 235 3.23 -22.84 0.31
CA ILE A 235 3.33 -24.20 0.87
C ILE A 235 2.40 -24.34 2.07
N THR A 236 2.50 -23.44 3.05
CA THR A 236 1.88 -23.60 4.38
C THR A 236 0.58 -22.82 4.55
N LYS A 237 0.29 -21.86 3.67
CA LYS A 237 -0.83 -20.90 3.79
C LYS A 237 -0.80 -20.11 5.11
N ASP A 238 0.37 -19.93 5.67
CA ASP A 238 0.58 -19.09 6.85
C ASP A 238 1.91 -18.34 6.76
N VAL A 239 2.06 -17.33 7.57
CA VAL A 239 3.29 -16.56 7.69
C VAL A 239 3.62 -16.36 9.17
N ARG A 240 4.92 -16.28 9.46
CA ARG A 240 5.39 -16.00 10.81
C ARG A 240 5.09 -14.56 11.18
N VAL A 241 4.55 -14.35 12.37
CA VAL A 241 4.25 -13.02 12.89
C VAL A 241 4.65 -12.90 14.36
N LYS A 242 5.08 -11.71 14.73
CA LYS A 242 5.10 -11.23 16.10
C LYS A 242 4.03 -10.15 16.20
N VAL A 243 2.96 -10.41 16.93
CA VAL A 243 1.83 -9.49 17.06
C VAL A 243 2.32 -8.09 17.38
N PRO A 244 2.11 -7.10 16.49
CA PRO A 244 2.58 -5.74 16.71
C PRO A 244 1.68 -4.98 17.68
N GLY A 245 2.24 -4.01 18.38
CA GLY A 245 1.41 -3.06 19.12
C GLY A 245 0.77 -2.05 18.15
N SER A 246 -0.34 -1.44 18.55
CA SER A 246 -1.07 -0.47 17.76
C SER A 246 -0.82 0.97 18.24
N VAL A 247 -0.76 1.90 17.28
CA VAL A 247 -0.89 3.35 17.47
C VAL A 247 -2.25 3.75 16.95
N ARG A 248 -3.05 4.40 17.78
CA ARG A 248 -4.36 4.90 17.37
C ARG A 248 -4.25 6.35 16.93
N VAL A 249 -4.69 6.65 15.70
CA VAL A 249 -4.77 8.00 15.14
C VAL A 249 -6.24 8.40 15.11
N VAL A 250 -6.61 9.34 15.98
CA VAL A 250 -8.00 9.83 16.11
C VAL A 250 -8.08 11.19 15.44
N ILE A 251 -8.82 11.29 14.34
CA ILE A 251 -9.06 12.56 13.63
C ILE A 251 -10.50 13.00 13.90
N ARG A 252 -10.66 14.10 14.63
CA ARG A 252 -11.96 14.64 15.04
C ARG A 252 -12.33 15.89 14.26
N GLY A 253 -13.59 16.28 14.37
CA GLY A 253 -14.11 17.49 13.75
C GLY A 253 -14.39 17.31 12.27
N LYS A 254 -14.79 18.41 11.60
CA LYS A 254 -15.18 18.43 10.19
C LYS A 254 -14.05 18.96 9.32
N ARG A 255 -13.71 18.22 8.27
CA ARG A 255 -12.71 18.69 7.29
C ARG A 255 -13.23 19.83 6.42
N LYS A 256 -12.33 20.69 5.96
CA LYS A 256 -12.64 21.73 4.96
C LYS A 256 -12.92 21.09 3.59
N PRO A 257 -13.71 21.74 2.72
CA PRO A 257 -14.09 21.16 1.41
C PRO A 257 -12.91 20.87 0.46
N ASN A 258 -11.78 21.52 0.67
CA ASN A 258 -10.55 21.34 -0.12
C ASN A 258 -9.48 20.48 0.58
N VAL A 259 -9.84 19.81 1.68
CA VAL A 259 -8.98 18.90 2.45
C VAL A 259 -9.42 17.46 2.21
N THR A 260 -8.48 16.58 1.97
CA THR A 260 -8.69 15.15 1.66
C THR A 260 -7.94 14.25 2.63
N ALA A 261 -8.15 12.94 2.54
CA ALA A 261 -7.36 11.96 3.29
C ALA A 261 -5.85 12.09 3.05
N LYS A 262 -5.44 12.55 1.86
CA LYS A 262 -4.03 12.81 1.54
C LYS A 262 -3.44 13.91 2.42
N ASP A 263 -4.20 14.95 2.70
CA ASP A 263 -3.75 16.03 3.57
C ASP A 263 -3.63 15.54 5.02
N PHE A 264 -4.53 14.69 5.49
CA PHE A 264 -4.45 14.05 6.80
C PHE A 264 -3.19 13.22 6.98
N ILE A 265 -2.88 12.37 5.98
CA ILE A 265 -1.68 11.53 6.09
C ILE A 265 -0.39 12.34 5.98
N LEU A 266 -0.33 13.39 5.15
CA LEU A 266 0.82 14.28 5.08
C LEU A 266 1.02 15.06 6.39
N ALA A 267 -0.06 15.50 7.04
CA ALA A 267 0.00 16.12 8.36
C ALA A 267 0.55 15.14 9.42
N LEU A 268 0.08 13.90 9.41
CA LEU A 268 0.55 12.86 10.32
C LEU A 268 2.04 12.53 10.10
N LEU A 269 2.48 12.40 8.85
CA LEU A 269 3.88 12.13 8.49
C LEU A 269 4.83 13.25 8.94
N ALA A 270 4.36 14.49 8.98
CA ALA A 270 5.14 15.64 9.45
C ALA A 270 5.29 15.71 10.97
N MET A 271 4.53 14.92 11.74
CA MET A 271 4.57 14.95 13.21
C MET A 271 5.87 14.37 13.76
N ASP A 272 6.40 14.97 14.82
CA ASP A 272 7.63 14.52 15.49
C ASP A 272 7.57 13.07 15.96
N TYR A 273 6.41 12.60 16.43
CA TYR A 273 6.23 11.21 16.85
C TYR A 273 6.52 10.23 15.70
N VAL A 274 6.03 10.52 14.49
CA VAL A 274 6.25 9.71 13.30
C VAL A 274 7.68 9.87 12.80
N ARG A 275 8.15 11.10 12.64
CA ARG A 275 9.51 11.42 12.16
C ARG A 275 10.61 10.84 13.05
N SER A 276 10.38 10.74 14.36
CA SER A 276 11.34 10.12 15.30
C SER A 276 11.32 8.59 15.28
N GLY A 277 10.53 7.95 14.40
CA GLY A 277 10.47 6.50 14.24
C GLY A 277 9.71 5.77 15.36
N LYS A 278 8.95 6.46 16.21
CA LYS A 278 8.22 5.83 17.33
C LYS A 278 7.03 4.97 16.86
N ALA A 279 6.56 5.20 15.63
CA ALA A 279 5.50 4.42 14.99
C ALA A 279 6.02 3.19 14.21
N LEU A 280 7.34 2.98 14.13
CA LEU A 280 7.93 1.87 13.38
C LEU A 280 7.40 0.51 13.83
N ALA A 281 7.06 -0.33 12.85
CA ALA A 281 6.54 -1.68 13.03
C ALA A 281 5.29 -1.78 13.94
N LYS A 282 4.49 -0.70 14.03
CA LYS A 282 3.21 -0.68 14.73
C LYS A 282 2.06 -0.77 13.72
N VAL A 283 0.92 -1.30 14.15
CA VAL A 283 -0.34 -1.11 13.43
C VAL A 283 -0.77 0.34 13.59
N ILE A 284 -1.12 1.00 12.50
CA ILE A 284 -1.71 2.35 12.52
C ILE A 284 -3.22 2.20 12.36
N GLU A 285 -3.94 2.34 13.46
CA GLU A 285 -5.40 2.28 13.50
C GLU A 285 -5.96 3.71 13.38
N TYR A 286 -6.64 4.00 12.28
CA TYR A 286 -7.28 5.30 12.07
C TYR A 286 -8.73 5.26 12.57
N ALA A 287 -9.15 6.31 13.29
CA ALA A 287 -10.46 6.42 13.91
C ALA A 287 -10.89 7.89 14.07
N GLY A 288 -12.13 8.09 14.50
CA GLY A 288 -12.73 9.40 14.73
C GLY A 288 -13.63 9.87 13.60
N GLU A 289 -14.46 10.87 13.91
CA GLU A 289 -15.58 11.31 13.06
C GLU A 289 -15.10 11.68 11.63
N ALA A 290 -13.96 12.34 11.52
CA ALA A 290 -13.40 12.72 10.22
C ALA A 290 -12.93 11.50 9.39
N VAL A 291 -12.55 10.39 10.03
CA VAL A 291 -12.21 9.13 9.33
C VAL A 291 -13.48 8.36 8.95
N GLU A 292 -14.49 8.36 9.81
CA GLU A 292 -15.78 7.73 9.56
C GLU A 292 -16.53 8.38 8.38
N GLU A 293 -16.34 9.69 8.17
CA GLU A 293 -16.88 10.40 7.00
C GLU A 293 -16.19 10.01 5.68
N LEU A 294 -14.94 9.55 5.71
CA LEU A 294 -14.20 9.16 4.51
C LEU A 294 -14.85 7.94 3.83
N SER A 295 -14.85 7.96 2.50
CA SER A 295 -15.14 6.76 1.71
C SER A 295 -14.07 5.69 1.89
N VAL A 296 -14.34 4.47 1.44
CA VAL A 296 -13.34 3.39 1.41
C VAL A 296 -12.14 3.80 0.53
N ASP A 297 -12.37 4.51 -0.57
CA ASP A 297 -11.32 5.00 -1.47
C ASP A 297 -10.38 5.99 -0.75
N GLU A 298 -10.90 6.95 0.01
CA GLU A 298 -10.09 7.86 0.80
C GLU A 298 -9.39 7.17 1.99
N ARG A 299 -10.07 6.25 2.69
CA ARG A 299 -9.45 5.42 3.74
C ARG A 299 -8.27 4.62 3.21
N ALA A 300 -8.36 4.12 1.97
CA ALA A 300 -7.28 3.41 1.32
C ALA A 300 -6.03 4.29 1.10
N THR A 301 -6.17 5.60 0.95
CA THR A 301 -5.03 6.54 0.94
C THR A 301 -4.31 6.57 2.30
N LEU A 302 -5.06 6.58 3.41
CA LEU A 302 -4.49 6.54 4.76
C LEU A 302 -3.76 5.22 5.02
N THR A 303 -4.41 4.11 4.74
CA THR A 303 -3.85 2.77 4.99
C THR A 303 -2.69 2.44 4.07
N ASN A 304 -2.72 2.85 2.80
CA ASN A 304 -1.62 2.75 1.85
C ASN A 304 -0.35 3.39 2.40
N MET A 305 -0.46 4.64 2.85
CA MET A 305 0.69 5.41 3.32
C MET A 305 1.14 5.08 4.76
N ALA A 306 0.60 4.06 5.38
CA ALA A 306 1.19 3.46 6.58
C ALA A 306 2.62 2.96 6.32
N ALA A 307 2.94 2.60 5.07
CA ALA A 307 4.30 2.25 4.65
C ALA A 307 5.29 3.41 4.84
N GLU A 308 4.89 4.65 4.54
CA GLU A 308 5.72 5.85 4.71
C GLU A 308 5.90 6.22 6.19
N ILE A 309 4.94 5.86 7.05
CA ILE A 309 5.10 5.93 8.52
C ILE A 309 6.14 4.92 9.03
N GLY A 310 6.43 3.89 8.24
CA GLY A 310 7.18 2.71 8.68
C GLY A 310 6.34 1.77 9.57
N GLY A 311 5.01 1.90 9.49
CA GLY A 311 4.07 1.03 10.19
C GLY A 311 4.13 -0.41 9.69
N PHE A 312 3.71 -1.35 10.54
CA PHE A 312 3.51 -2.74 10.14
C PHE A 312 2.36 -2.85 9.12
N THR A 313 1.26 -2.15 9.40
CA THR A 313 0.10 -1.99 8.53
C THR A 313 -0.72 -0.77 8.94
N GLY A 314 -1.65 -0.33 8.07
CA GLY A 314 -2.70 0.62 8.38
C GLY A 314 -4.05 -0.07 8.34
N ILE A 315 -4.96 0.29 9.23
CA ILE A 315 -6.30 -0.27 9.29
C ILE A 315 -7.33 0.80 9.70
N VAL A 316 -8.51 0.72 9.09
CA VAL A 316 -9.73 1.38 9.57
C VAL A 316 -10.71 0.29 9.97
N ALA A 317 -11.26 0.35 11.18
CA ALA A 317 -12.31 -0.59 11.58
C ALA A 317 -13.48 -0.50 10.57
N PRO A 318 -13.97 -1.65 10.04
CA PRO A 318 -15.02 -1.61 9.03
C PRO A 318 -16.33 -1.13 9.63
N ASP A 319 -17.09 -0.39 8.85
CA ASP A 319 -18.36 0.19 9.20
C ASP A 319 -19.36 0.14 8.02
N GLU A 320 -20.45 0.89 8.12
CA GLU A 320 -21.48 0.96 7.08
C GLU A 320 -20.95 1.45 5.71
N LYS A 321 -19.84 2.23 5.67
CA LYS A 321 -19.17 2.61 4.41
C LYS A 321 -18.60 1.39 3.68
N VAL A 322 -18.05 0.44 4.45
CA VAL A 322 -17.53 -0.81 3.88
C VAL A 322 -18.68 -1.70 3.39
N VAL A 323 -19.78 -1.77 4.15
CA VAL A 323 -21.01 -2.49 3.71
C VAL A 323 -21.52 -1.90 2.40
N ALA A 324 -21.68 -0.58 2.33
CA ALA A 324 -22.11 0.11 1.11
C ALA A 324 -21.17 -0.18 -0.07
N PHE A 325 -19.86 -0.12 0.13
CA PHE A 325 -18.86 -0.44 -0.90
C PHE A 325 -19.03 -1.88 -1.44
N LEU A 326 -19.19 -2.86 -0.54
CA LEU A 326 -19.37 -4.28 -0.92
C LEU A 326 -20.66 -4.49 -1.70
N VAL A 327 -21.75 -3.84 -1.29
CA VAL A 327 -23.05 -3.94 -1.98
C VAL A 327 -23.01 -3.24 -3.34
N GLU A 328 -22.60 -1.98 -3.37
CA GLU A 328 -22.70 -1.13 -4.57
C GLU A 328 -21.65 -1.46 -5.64
N ARG A 329 -20.40 -1.75 -5.21
CA ARG A 329 -19.30 -1.98 -6.16
C ARG A 329 -19.06 -3.45 -6.46
N ARG A 330 -19.39 -4.37 -5.54
CA ARG A 330 -19.16 -5.81 -5.71
C ARG A 330 -20.45 -6.63 -5.86
N GLY A 331 -21.62 -5.99 -5.75
CA GLY A 331 -22.92 -6.68 -5.86
C GLY A 331 -23.17 -7.70 -4.74
N MET A 332 -22.48 -7.57 -3.59
CA MET A 332 -22.67 -8.47 -2.47
C MET A 332 -24.04 -8.27 -1.83
N ASP A 333 -24.65 -9.35 -1.34
CA ASP A 333 -25.85 -9.24 -0.53
C ASP A 333 -25.59 -8.42 0.75
N ARG A 334 -26.52 -7.51 1.08
CA ARG A 334 -26.32 -6.59 2.22
C ARG A 334 -26.20 -7.32 3.56
N ALA A 335 -26.96 -8.38 3.77
CA ALA A 335 -26.90 -9.14 5.01
C ALA A 335 -25.55 -9.88 5.13
N GLN A 336 -25.03 -10.42 4.02
CA GLN A 336 -23.69 -11.00 3.97
C GLN A 336 -22.62 -9.95 4.29
N ALA A 337 -22.68 -8.77 3.66
CA ALA A 337 -21.74 -7.69 3.92
C ALA A 337 -21.78 -7.23 5.39
N GLN A 338 -22.99 -7.17 5.98
CA GLN A 338 -23.16 -6.79 7.40
C GLN A 338 -22.54 -7.82 8.35
N MET A 339 -22.71 -9.13 8.07
CA MET A 339 -22.09 -10.19 8.87
C MET A 339 -20.56 -10.13 8.85
N LEU A 340 -19.95 -9.69 7.74
CA LEU A 340 -18.48 -9.59 7.64
C LEU A 340 -17.88 -8.56 8.59
N ILE A 341 -18.59 -7.49 8.91
CA ILE A 341 -18.09 -6.43 9.79
C ILE A 341 -18.42 -6.66 11.27
N GLU A 342 -19.25 -7.64 11.59
CA GLU A 342 -19.71 -7.86 12.96
C GLU A 342 -18.57 -8.17 13.93
N GLY A 343 -18.51 -7.40 15.02
CA GLY A 343 -17.48 -7.54 16.05
C GLY A 343 -16.08 -7.09 15.65
N LEU A 344 -15.88 -6.52 14.45
CA LEU A 344 -14.61 -5.99 13.95
C LEU A 344 -14.40 -4.53 14.35
N ASN A 345 -14.42 -4.27 15.63
CA ASN A 345 -14.11 -2.97 16.22
C ASN A 345 -13.17 -3.15 17.41
N SER A 346 -12.40 -2.13 17.72
CA SER A 346 -11.60 -2.10 18.94
C SER A 346 -12.47 -1.94 20.18
N GLU A 347 -12.17 -2.69 21.23
CA GLU A 347 -12.91 -2.58 22.48
C GLU A 347 -12.55 -1.29 23.23
N PRO A 348 -13.46 -0.73 24.04
CA PRO A 348 -13.24 0.56 24.71
C PRO A 348 -11.95 0.60 25.55
N ASP A 349 -11.62 -0.51 26.23
CA ASP A 349 -10.47 -0.64 27.12
C ASP A 349 -9.24 -1.27 26.44
N ALA A 350 -9.26 -1.38 25.10
CA ALA A 350 -8.12 -1.88 24.34
C ALA A 350 -6.88 -1.00 24.54
N GLN A 351 -5.71 -1.65 24.64
CA GLN A 351 -4.45 -0.97 24.95
C GLN A 351 -3.72 -0.57 23.66
N TYR A 352 -3.32 0.70 23.58
CA TYR A 352 -2.53 1.25 22.47
C TYR A 352 -1.12 1.61 22.94
N SER A 353 -0.13 1.42 22.09
CA SER A 353 1.24 1.88 22.35
C SER A 353 1.29 3.41 22.42
N HIS A 354 0.44 4.09 21.68
CA HIS A 354 0.29 5.55 21.69
C HIS A 354 -1.04 5.95 21.03
N VAL A 355 -1.55 7.13 21.41
CA VAL A 355 -2.73 7.74 20.78
C VAL A 355 -2.36 9.11 20.25
N ILE A 356 -2.48 9.30 18.95
CA ILE A 356 -2.32 10.58 18.26
C ILE A 356 -3.71 11.18 18.06
N LYS A 357 -3.86 12.46 18.38
CA LYS A 357 -5.12 13.18 18.19
C LYS A 357 -4.89 14.33 17.20
N LEU A 358 -5.70 14.41 16.17
CA LEU A 358 -5.74 15.48 15.19
C LEU A 358 -7.14 16.09 15.15
N ASN A 359 -7.22 17.39 14.87
CA ASN A 359 -8.46 18.08 14.59
C ASN A 359 -8.50 18.41 13.07
N ALA A 360 -9.47 17.87 12.36
CA ALA A 360 -9.61 18.06 10.92
C ALA A 360 -9.79 19.55 10.52
N GLU A 361 -10.37 20.36 11.41
CA GLU A 361 -10.56 21.80 11.17
C GLU A 361 -9.23 22.58 11.12
N ASP A 362 -8.19 22.09 11.81
CA ASP A 362 -6.87 22.71 11.85
C ASP A 362 -6.03 22.35 10.61
N ILE A 363 -6.44 21.33 9.86
CA ILE A 363 -5.75 20.88 8.66
C ILE A 363 -6.22 21.70 7.45
N ALA A 364 -5.25 22.20 6.70
CA ALA A 364 -5.44 22.86 5.41
C ALA A 364 -4.75 22.02 4.33
N PRO A 365 -4.94 22.32 3.03
CA PRO A 365 -4.22 21.61 1.97
C PRO A 365 -2.72 21.54 2.22
N MET A 366 -2.18 20.32 2.16
CA MET A 366 -0.81 19.99 2.49
C MET A 366 0.04 19.76 1.24
N VAL A 367 1.31 20.05 1.36
CA VAL A 367 2.34 19.65 0.39
C VAL A 367 3.54 19.09 1.15
N ALA A 368 4.05 17.93 0.72
CA ALA A 368 5.37 17.45 1.17
C ALA A 368 6.44 17.91 0.18
N THR A 369 7.40 18.69 0.66
CA THR A 369 8.52 19.17 -0.16
C THR A 369 9.46 18.03 -0.53
N PRO A 370 10.28 18.16 -1.60
CA PRO A 370 11.13 17.09 -2.10
C PRO A 370 12.02 16.44 -1.04
N GLY A 371 12.25 15.14 -1.21
CA GLY A 371 13.21 14.35 -0.42
C GLY A 371 12.59 13.39 0.56
N ASP A 372 11.45 13.70 1.17
CA ASP A 372 10.78 12.83 2.14
C ASP A 372 9.28 13.15 2.24
N PRO A 373 8.38 12.15 2.28
CA PRO A 373 6.94 12.39 2.50
C PRO A 373 6.62 13.10 3.83
N GLY A 374 7.50 12.98 4.84
CA GLY A 374 7.40 13.66 6.12
C GLY A 374 7.76 15.16 6.09
N ASN A 375 8.22 15.70 4.94
CA ASN A 375 8.51 17.13 4.77
C ASN A 375 7.23 17.94 4.53
N GLY A 376 6.13 17.59 5.23
CA GLY A 376 4.82 18.21 5.11
C GLY A 376 4.77 19.64 5.63
N LYS A 377 4.09 20.51 4.91
CA LYS A 377 3.70 21.86 5.31
C LYS A 377 2.41 22.26 4.60
N PHE A 378 1.75 23.32 5.06
CA PHE A 378 0.60 23.82 4.33
C PHE A 378 1.03 24.45 3.00
N VAL A 379 0.22 24.32 1.97
CA VAL A 379 0.49 24.93 0.65
C VAL A 379 0.66 26.44 0.78
N ARG A 380 -0.19 27.10 1.58
CA ARG A 380 -0.12 28.55 1.85
C ARG A 380 1.17 29.02 2.53
N ASP A 381 1.92 28.10 3.17
CA ASP A 381 3.19 28.40 3.85
C ASP A 381 4.41 28.26 2.91
N LEU A 382 4.18 28.03 1.62
CA LEU A 382 5.23 28.15 0.61
C LEU A 382 5.53 29.63 0.39
N ASN A 383 6.77 30.05 0.69
CA ASN A 383 7.19 31.47 0.69
C ASN A 383 7.11 32.16 -0.67
N THR A 384 7.10 31.37 -1.76
CA THR A 384 7.02 31.86 -3.15
C THR A 384 6.21 30.89 -3.99
N PRO A 385 5.51 31.35 -5.04
CA PRO A 385 4.94 30.45 -6.01
C PRO A 385 6.02 29.53 -6.58
N VAL A 386 5.81 28.22 -6.48
CA VAL A 386 6.71 27.20 -7.02
C VAL A 386 6.19 26.77 -8.39
N PRO A 387 6.79 27.21 -9.50
CA PRO A 387 6.36 26.81 -10.85
C PRO A 387 6.59 25.31 -11.02
N ILE A 388 5.68 24.66 -11.77
CA ILE A 388 5.76 23.23 -12.04
C ILE A 388 5.80 22.96 -13.54
N GLU A 389 6.44 21.85 -13.94
CA GLU A 389 6.47 21.39 -15.32
C GLU A 389 5.67 20.08 -15.49
N ILE A 390 5.53 19.31 -14.42
CA ILE A 390 4.80 18.04 -14.43
C ILE A 390 3.84 18.01 -13.25
N ALA A 391 2.58 17.68 -13.53
CA ALA A 391 1.59 17.28 -12.55
C ALA A 391 1.23 15.81 -12.78
N TYR A 392 1.15 15.03 -11.71
CA TYR A 392 0.84 13.60 -11.81
C TYR A 392 -0.24 13.19 -10.80
N GLY A 393 -1.41 12.85 -11.30
CA GLY A 393 -2.52 12.27 -10.57
C GLY A 393 -2.60 10.77 -10.82
N GLY A 394 -2.97 9.99 -9.81
CA GLY A 394 -3.15 8.55 -9.98
C GLY A 394 -2.29 7.70 -9.07
N THR A 395 -1.83 6.56 -9.58
CA THR A 395 -1.22 5.44 -8.83
C THR A 395 -2.22 4.73 -7.91
N CYS A 396 -1.78 3.72 -7.14
CA CYS A 396 -2.66 3.09 -6.14
C CYS A 396 -3.16 4.08 -5.07
N THR A 397 -2.37 5.11 -4.76
CA THR A 397 -2.71 6.09 -3.71
C THR A 397 -3.83 7.05 -4.14
N ALA A 398 -3.84 7.46 -5.40
CA ALA A 398 -4.72 8.53 -5.88
C ALA A 398 -5.30 8.24 -7.29
N GLY A 399 -5.51 6.97 -7.62
CA GLY A 399 -6.09 6.51 -8.88
C GLY A 399 -7.43 5.79 -8.73
N LYS A 400 -8.14 5.97 -7.62
CA LYS A 400 -9.44 5.37 -7.30
C LYS A 400 -10.59 6.25 -7.82
N ASN A 401 -11.82 5.76 -7.77
CA ASN A 401 -12.99 6.47 -8.30
C ASN A 401 -13.13 7.87 -7.70
N GLU A 402 -13.05 8.01 -6.38
CA GLU A 402 -13.19 9.32 -5.73
C GLU A 402 -12.02 10.27 -6.02
N ASP A 403 -10.82 9.75 -6.25
CA ASP A 403 -9.70 10.59 -6.71
C ASP A 403 -9.97 11.15 -8.11
N MET A 404 -10.59 10.35 -9.00
CA MET A 404 -11.02 10.80 -10.33
C MET A 404 -12.11 11.86 -10.25
N ASP A 405 -13.06 11.73 -9.31
CA ASP A 405 -14.07 12.77 -9.01
C ASP A 405 -13.39 14.10 -8.63
N MET A 406 -12.34 14.04 -7.81
CA MET A 406 -11.58 15.23 -7.39
C MET A 406 -10.88 15.90 -8.58
N TYR A 407 -10.18 15.14 -9.44
CA TYR A 407 -9.56 15.69 -10.64
C TYR A 407 -10.61 16.27 -11.59
N ALA A 408 -11.70 15.56 -11.82
CA ALA A 408 -12.78 16.00 -12.72
C ALA A 408 -13.44 17.28 -12.21
N ARG A 409 -13.69 17.40 -10.91
CA ARG A 409 -14.25 18.61 -10.28
C ARG A 409 -13.38 19.83 -10.54
N VAL A 410 -12.09 19.75 -10.22
CA VAL A 410 -11.17 20.88 -10.41
C VAL A 410 -11.06 21.27 -11.87
N LEU A 411 -10.93 20.30 -12.78
CA LEU A 411 -10.80 20.57 -14.21
C LEU A 411 -12.11 21.10 -14.82
N ALA A 412 -13.27 20.56 -14.42
CA ALA A 412 -14.56 21.08 -14.85
C ALA A 412 -14.79 22.53 -14.40
N ASP A 413 -14.41 22.87 -13.18
CA ASP A 413 -14.51 24.25 -12.67
C ASP A 413 -13.54 25.20 -13.40
N ALA A 414 -12.35 24.71 -13.77
CA ALA A 414 -11.42 25.47 -14.60
C ALA A 414 -11.99 25.71 -16.01
N LEU A 415 -12.57 24.69 -16.64
CA LEU A 415 -13.18 24.81 -17.97
C LEU A 415 -14.36 25.79 -17.98
N LYS A 416 -15.21 25.83 -16.94
CA LYS A 416 -16.29 26.84 -16.80
C LYS A 416 -15.75 28.26 -16.76
N GLN A 417 -14.48 28.46 -16.32
CA GLN A 417 -13.79 29.76 -16.29
C GLN A 417 -12.96 30.01 -17.56
N GLY A 418 -13.08 29.17 -18.60
CA GLY A 418 -12.27 29.27 -19.81
C GLY A 418 -10.79 28.93 -19.62
N LYS A 419 -10.44 28.26 -18.50
CA LYS A 419 -9.07 27.85 -18.17
C LYS A 419 -8.86 26.37 -18.49
N ARG A 420 -7.61 26.01 -18.75
CA ARG A 420 -7.15 24.62 -18.95
C ARG A 420 -5.84 24.41 -18.22
N VAL A 421 -5.28 23.23 -18.32
CA VAL A 421 -3.90 22.94 -17.87
C VAL A 421 -2.97 23.97 -18.49
N ALA A 422 -2.09 24.55 -17.68
CA ALA A 422 -1.15 25.56 -18.16
C ALA A 422 -0.23 25.00 -19.24
N ASP A 423 0.06 25.79 -20.29
CA ASP A 423 0.88 25.35 -21.43
C ASP A 423 2.28 24.87 -21.04
N SER A 424 2.80 25.35 -19.90
CA SER A 424 4.08 24.92 -19.32
C SER A 424 4.02 23.57 -18.62
N VAL A 425 2.84 23.00 -18.40
CA VAL A 425 2.64 21.81 -17.53
C VAL A 425 2.14 20.62 -18.35
N LYS A 426 2.77 19.47 -18.15
CA LYS A 426 2.21 18.18 -18.56
C LYS A 426 1.46 17.56 -17.39
N PHE A 427 0.14 17.50 -17.48
CA PHE A 427 -0.68 16.86 -16.44
C PHE A 427 -1.06 15.45 -16.85
N TYR A 428 -0.54 14.48 -16.14
CA TYR A 428 -0.84 13.05 -16.30
C TYR A 428 -1.90 12.62 -15.29
N ILE A 429 -2.94 11.90 -15.76
CA ILE A 429 -3.96 11.27 -14.91
C ILE A 429 -3.95 9.77 -15.21
N GLN A 430 -3.59 8.96 -14.21
CA GLN A 430 -3.48 7.52 -14.32
C GLN A 430 -4.57 6.83 -13.51
N PHE A 431 -5.27 5.89 -14.13
CA PHE A 431 -6.25 5.05 -13.43
C PHE A 431 -5.55 4.00 -12.55
N GLY A 432 -6.16 3.65 -11.41
CA GLY A 432 -5.73 2.55 -10.56
C GLY A 432 -6.07 1.19 -11.16
N SER A 433 -7.19 1.10 -11.88
CA SER A 433 -7.71 -0.15 -12.48
C SER A 433 -8.56 0.13 -13.72
N GLN A 434 -8.92 -0.92 -14.46
CA GLN A 434 -9.90 -0.81 -15.54
C GLN A 434 -11.29 -0.49 -15.01
N GLU A 435 -11.64 -0.92 -13.80
CA GLU A 435 -12.91 -0.53 -13.16
C GLU A 435 -12.98 0.99 -12.96
N THR A 436 -11.90 1.60 -12.44
CA THR A 436 -11.82 3.08 -12.31
C THR A 436 -11.89 3.77 -13.66
N ARG A 437 -11.24 3.22 -14.70
CA ARG A 437 -11.36 3.75 -16.06
C ARG A 437 -12.80 3.71 -16.57
N ASP A 438 -13.47 2.58 -16.40
CA ASP A 438 -14.86 2.39 -16.83
C ASP A 438 -15.82 3.30 -16.02
N TYR A 439 -15.53 3.51 -14.74
CA TYR A 439 -16.20 4.53 -13.93
C TYR A 439 -16.06 5.91 -14.58
N CYS A 440 -14.86 6.33 -14.94
CA CYS A 440 -14.63 7.62 -15.61
C CYS A 440 -15.35 7.74 -16.95
N VAL A 441 -15.46 6.65 -17.70
CA VAL A 441 -16.26 6.61 -18.95
C VAL A 441 -17.73 6.85 -18.64
N ARG A 442 -18.28 6.14 -17.67
CA ARG A 442 -19.70 6.29 -17.26
C ARG A 442 -20.03 7.70 -16.76
N GLN A 443 -19.09 8.34 -16.05
CA GLN A 443 -19.22 9.70 -15.52
C GLN A 443 -18.92 10.82 -16.56
N GLY A 444 -18.42 10.46 -17.75
CA GLY A 444 -18.01 11.44 -18.77
C GLY A 444 -16.70 12.17 -18.46
N TYR A 445 -15.92 11.71 -17.49
CA TYR A 445 -14.69 12.36 -17.04
C TYR A 445 -13.58 12.34 -18.08
N LEU A 446 -13.53 11.32 -18.95
CA LEU A 446 -12.52 11.28 -20.02
C LEU A 446 -12.59 12.49 -20.92
N GLU A 447 -13.80 12.97 -21.23
CA GLU A 447 -13.98 14.16 -22.05
C GLU A 447 -13.54 15.43 -21.29
N VAL A 448 -13.85 15.53 -20.00
CA VAL A 448 -13.39 16.64 -19.13
C VAL A 448 -11.86 16.67 -19.10
N PHE A 449 -11.19 15.55 -18.88
CA PHE A 449 -9.73 15.45 -18.84
C PHE A 449 -9.11 15.87 -20.17
N LYS A 450 -9.65 15.38 -21.28
CA LYS A 450 -9.19 15.72 -22.64
C LYS A 450 -9.37 17.20 -22.96
N GLN A 451 -10.56 17.76 -22.69
CA GLN A 451 -10.84 19.19 -22.94
C GLN A 451 -9.95 20.10 -22.10
N ALA A 452 -9.66 19.71 -20.87
CA ALA A 452 -8.74 20.43 -19.99
C ALA A 452 -7.26 20.31 -20.39
N GLY A 453 -6.91 19.39 -21.31
CA GLY A 453 -5.53 19.17 -21.77
C GLY A 453 -4.74 18.20 -20.88
N ALA A 454 -5.40 17.39 -20.06
CA ALA A 454 -4.74 16.32 -19.32
C ALA A 454 -4.42 15.11 -20.22
N ILE A 455 -3.34 14.41 -19.89
CA ILE A 455 -2.87 13.19 -20.55
C ILE A 455 -3.31 12.00 -19.72
N VAL A 456 -4.22 11.19 -20.26
CA VAL A 456 -4.72 10.02 -19.55
C VAL A 456 -3.80 8.83 -19.78
N ILE A 457 -3.49 8.09 -18.72
CA ILE A 457 -2.65 6.89 -18.71
C ILE A 457 -3.45 5.71 -18.15
N GLU A 458 -3.35 4.56 -18.83
CA GLU A 458 -3.91 3.29 -18.37
C GLU A 458 -3.21 2.79 -17.08
N PRO A 459 -3.80 1.85 -16.33
CA PRO A 459 -3.23 1.36 -15.09
C PRO A 459 -1.85 0.72 -15.24
N GLY A 460 -1.04 0.89 -14.20
CA GLY A 460 0.30 0.33 -14.02
C GLY A 460 1.08 1.13 -12.98
N CYS A 461 2.15 0.59 -12.42
CA CYS A 461 2.96 1.33 -11.44
C CYS A 461 3.68 2.55 -12.03
N GLY A 462 4.07 2.49 -13.30
CA GLY A 462 4.48 3.63 -14.12
C GLY A 462 5.50 4.57 -13.48
N ALA A 463 5.17 5.85 -13.45
CA ALA A 463 6.04 6.88 -12.89
C ALA A 463 6.34 6.70 -11.39
N CYS A 464 5.45 6.04 -10.63
CA CYS A 464 5.67 5.80 -9.18
C CYS A 464 6.92 4.98 -8.88
N ILE A 465 7.39 4.16 -9.83
CA ILE A 465 8.62 3.35 -9.69
C ILE A 465 9.68 3.71 -10.74
N ASN A 466 9.60 4.91 -11.31
CA ASN A 466 10.52 5.37 -12.34
C ASN A 466 10.50 4.51 -13.63
N ALA A 467 9.36 3.95 -13.98
CA ALA A 467 9.20 3.01 -15.10
C ALA A 467 7.99 3.29 -16.00
N GLY A 468 7.62 4.57 -16.19
CA GLY A 468 6.50 4.92 -17.06
C GLY A 468 6.38 6.41 -17.38
N PRO A 469 5.38 6.79 -18.19
CA PRO A 469 5.11 8.18 -18.54
C PRO A 469 4.94 9.08 -17.30
N GLY A 470 5.36 10.35 -17.37
CA GLY A 470 5.28 11.31 -16.26
C GLY A 470 6.52 11.36 -15.36
N VAL A 471 7.54 10.55 -15.65
CA VAL A 471 8.85 10.61 -15.01
C VAL A 471 9.57 11.90 -15.44
N SER A 472 10.21 12.59 -14.47
CA SER A 472 11.08 13.73 -14.77
C SER A 472 12.35 13.29 -15.51
N THR A 473 12.88 14.15 -16.36
CA THR A 473 14.07 13.86 -17.19
C THR A 473 15.27 14.74 -16.86
N ARG A 474 15.07 15.82 -16.10
CA ARG A 474 16.10 16.75 -15.67
C ARG A 474 16.04 17.02 -14.16
N PRO A 475 17.17 17.26 -13.49
CA PRO A 475 17.22 17.52 -12.04
C PRO A 475 16.51 18.82 -11.60
N ASP A 476 16.41 19.79 -12.51
CA ASP A 476 15.78 21.09 -12.27
C ASP A 476 14.26 21.09 -12.47
N GLN A 477 13.69 20.00 -13.06
CA GLN A 477 12.25 19.89 -13.23
C GLN A 477 11.53 19.77 -11.89
N ILE A 478 10.46 20.54 -11.75
CA ILE A 478 9.59 20.48 -10.58
C ILE A 478 8.32 19.70 -10.93
N VAL A 479 8.07 18.68 -10.12
CA VAL A 479 6.93 17.76 -10.25
C VAL A 479 6.02 17.92 -9.03
N ILE A 480 4.71 18.06 -9.22
CA ILE A 480 3.72 17.85 -8.17
C ILE A 480 2.96 16.54 -8.41
N SER A 481 2.83 15.71 -7.40
CA SER A 481 2.25 14.38 -7.56
C SER A 481 1.36 13.96 -6.40
N ALA A 482 0.30 13.23 -6.71
CA ALA A 482 -0.57 12.59 -5.72
C ALA A 482 -0.11 11.19 -5.30
N GLN A 483 1.01 10.69 -5.83
CA GLN A 483 1.62 9.42 -5.42
C GLN A 483 2.10 9.45 -3.95
N ASN A 484 2.64 8.34 -3.44
CA ASN A 484 2.96 8.14 -2.02
C ASN A 484 4.38 8.57 -1.61
N ARG A 485 5.36 8.55 -2.49
CA ARG A 485 6.79 8.78 -2.19
C ARG A 485 7.41 9.82 -3.10
N ASN A 486 8.30 10.64 -2.53
CA ASN A 486 9.07 11.67 -3.23
C ASN A 486 10.56 11.65 -2.89
N PHE A 487 11.09 10.48 -2.54
CA PHE A 487 12.54 10.30 -2.35
C PHE A 487 13.31 10.63 -3.63
N PRO A 488 14.57 11.12 -3.54
CA PRO A 488 15.39 11.40 -4.71
C PRO A 488 15.46 10.22 -5.67
N GLY A 489 15.21 10.46 -6.95
CA GLY A 489 15.21 9.42 -7.99
C GLY A 489 13.96 8.54 -8.06
N ARG A 490 12.96 8.73 -7.19
CA ARG A 490 11.73 7.91 -7.14
C ARG A 490 10.93 7.97 -8.45
N SER A 491 10.88 9.12 -9.09
CA SER A 491 10.17 9.34 -10.36
C SER A 491 10.99 10.24 -11.28
N GLY A 492 12.23 9.81 -11.55
CA GLY A 492 13.22 10.58 -12.29
C GLY A 492 14.09 11.46 -11.40
N PRO A 493 15.02 12.24 -12.01
CA PRO A 493 15.99 13.07 -11.28
C PRO A 493 15.43 14.39 -10.74
N GLY A 494 14.21 14.79 -11.13
CA GLY A 494 13.59 16.06 -10.75
C GLY A 494 13.18 16.14 -9.29
N GLN A 495 12.72 17.31 -8.89
CA GLN A 495 12.27 17.62 -7.53
C GLN A 495 10.76 17.39 -7.43
N MET A 496 10.34 16.41 -6.64
CA MET A 496 8.94 16.05 -6.53
C MET A 496 8.33 16.49 -5.20
N TYR A 497 7.20 17.20 -5.33
CA TYR A 497 6.31 17.57 -4.24
C TYR A 497 5.13 16.57 -4.20
N LEU A 498 4.70 16.16 -3.01
CA LEU A 498 3.48 15.36 -2.84
C LEU A 498 2.33 16.24 -2.37
N ALA A 499 1.15 16.02 -2.95
CA ALA A 499 -0.06 16.73 -2.56
C ALA A 499 -1.32 15.89 -2.83
N SER A 500 -2.48 16.40 -2.41
CA SER A 500 -3.77 15.78 -2.69
C SER A 500 -4.16 15.88 -4.17
N PRO A 501 -5.09 15.04 -4.65
CA PRO A 501 -5.65 15.13 -6.00
C PRO A 501 -6.16 16.54 -6.35
N LEU A 502 -6.84 17.20 -5.41
CA LEU A 502 -7.35 18.56 -5.58
C LEU A 502 -6.23 19.57 -5.80
N THR A 503 -5.20 19.52 -4.97
CA THR A 503 -4.04 20.41 -5.05
C THR A 503 -3.22 20.15 -6.33
N VAL A 504 -3.03 18.88 -6.73
CA VAL A 504 -2.32 18.52 -7.97
C VAL A 504 -3.05 19.09 -9.19
N ALA A 505 -4.37 18.90 -9.29
CA ALA A 505 -5.15 19.39 -10.43
C ALA A 505 -5.21 20.93 -10.46
N ALA A 506 -5.40 21.58 -9.30
CA ALA A 506 -5.38 23.05 -9.20
C ALA A 506 -4.03 23.63 -9.63
N SER A 507 -2.94 23.02 -9.19
CA SER A 507 -1.59 23.41 -9.58
C SER A 507 -1.31 23.21 -11.06
N ALA A 508 -1.83 22.12 -11.66
CA ALA A 508 -1.71 21.88 -13.10
C ALA A 508 -2.39 22.99 -13.93
N VAL A 509 -3.53 23.49 -13.49
CA VAL A 509 -4.24 24.58 -14.15
C VAL A 509 -3.51 25.91 -13.94
N ALA A 510 -2.98 26.14 -12.74
CA ALA A 510 -2.31 27.40 -12.39
C ALA A 510 -0.88 27.53 -12.97
N GLY A 511 -0.18 26.40 -13.21
CA GLY A 511 1.22 26.39 -13.62
C GLY A 511 2.21 26.47 -12.43
N TYR A 512 1.72 26.54 -11.20
CA TYR A 512 2.51 26.56 -9.96
C TYR A 512 1.73 25.92 -8.81
N ILE A 513 2.41 25.54 -7.74
CA ILE A 513 1.78 24.88 -6.59
C ILE A 513 0.79 25.82 -5.91
N THR A 514 -0.49 25.43 -5.86
CA THR A 514 -1.58 26.19 -5.26
C THR A 514 -2.69 25.30 -4.72
N GLU A 515 -3.46 25.81 -3.77
CA GLU A 515 -4.66 25.17 -3.24
C GLU A 515 -5.81 25.22 -4.24
N TYR A 516 -6.70 24.24 -4.19
CA TYR A 516 -7.99 24.31 -4.86
C TYR A 516 -8.96 25.14 -4.02
N GLU A 517 -9.55 26.15 -4.61
CA GLU A 517 -10.62 26.95 -4.02
C GLU A 517 -11.95 26.62 -4.70
N PRO A 518 -12.90 25.96 -3.98
CA PRO A 518 -14.23 25.70 -4.52
C PRO A 518 -14.97 27.00 -4.92
N ALA A 519 -15.73 26.94 -6.02
CA ALA A 519 -16.41 28.12 -6.58
C ALA A 519 -17.37 28.83 -5.60
N GLN A 520 -17.96 28.10 -4.65
CA GLN A 520 -18.88 28.66 -3.65
C GLN A 520 -18.21 29.54 -2.60
N GLU A 521 -16.89 29.38 -2.35
CA GLU A 521 -16.17 30.25 -1.42
C GLU A 521 -15.71 31.57 -2.07
N ARG A 522 -15.64 31.63 -3.41
CA ARG A 522 -15.25 32.86 -4.14
C ARG A 522 -16.33 33.95 -4.14
N GLU A 523 -17.60 33.58 -4.08
CA GLU A 523 -18.72 34.52 -4.03
C GLU A 523 -18.84 35.20 -2.66
N ALA A 524 -18.34 34.59 -1.58
CA ALA A 524 -18.41 35.13 -0.22
C ALA A 524 -17.29 36.17 0.10
N VAL A 525 -16.20 36.19 -0.67
CA VAL A 525 -15.05 37.08 -0.43
C VAL A 525 -15.15 38.38 -1.27
N THR A 526 -15.99 38.40 -2.30
CA THR A 526 -16.16 39.59 -3.18
C THR A 526 -17.45 40.37 -2.92
N ALA A 527 -18.24 40.03 -1.91
CA ALA A 527 -19.40 40.81 -1.41
C ALA A 527 -19.05 41.47 -0.06
#